data_eb37d7c61a39b16b56aafd5f6a397d19
#
_entry.id   eb37d7c61a39b16b56aafd5f6a397d19
#
_cell.length_a   1.000
_cell.length_b   1.000
_cell.length_c   1.000
_cell.angle_alpha   90.00
_cell.angle_beta   90.00
_cell.angle_gamma   90.00
#
_symmetry.space_group_name_H-M   'P 1'
#
loop_
_entity.id
_entity.type
_entity.pdbx_description
1 polymer ?
#
loop_
_entity_poly.entity_id
_entity_poly.type
_entity_poly.pdbx_seq_one_letter_code
_entity_poly.pdbx_strand_id
1 'polypeptide(L)'
;MKQPKAYVKSLDRVFEVESIRFETKLVELYDEDRFTYSYYDFDEVEFIYNTGYKDKSGNYIFTGDIVVHNNLKYVVSKKREEEFYYLEKNGKYCCRLSSMEDDYSVVGNIYENKDLMED
;
A
#
# COMPACT_ATOMS: atom_id res chain seq x y z
N MET A 1 -4.84 -11.43 -11.37
CA MET A 1 -3.76 -10.56 -10.91
C MET A 1 -4.34 -9.39 -10.13
N LYS A 2 -3.71 -9.06 -9.02
CA LYS A 2 -4.22 -8.00 -8.15
C LYS A 2 -3.66 -6.66 -8.57
N GLN A 3 -4.56 -5.73 -8.87
CA GLN A 3 -4.17 -4.39 -9.28
C GLN A 3 -3.53 -3.62 -8.13
N PRO A 4 -2.45 -2.89 -8.37
CA PRO A 4 -1.94 -1.95 -7.39
C PRO A 4 -2.84 -0.73 -7.28
N LYS A 5 -2.63 0.05 -6.24
CA LYS A 5 -3.15 1.40 -6.14
C LYS A 5 -2.00 2.37 -6.37
N ALA A 6 -2.31 3.64 -6.51
CA ALA A 6 -1.28 4.66 -6.68
C ALA A 6 -1.55 5.86 -5.78
N TYR A 7 -0.52 6.29 -5.09
CA TYR A 7 -0.55 7.52 -4.31
C TYR A 7 0.03 8.64 -5.20
N VAL A 8 -0.79 9.65 -5.50
CA VAL A 8 -0.36 10.80 -6.29
C VAL A 8 0.20 11.85 -5.35
N LYS A 9 1.49 12.09 -5.44
CA LYS A 9 2.22 12.97 -4.51
C LYS A 9 1.69 14.40 -4.52
N SER A 10 1.40 14.94 -5.69
CA SER A 10 0.92 16.33 -5.84
C SER A 10 -0.48 16.54 -5.30
N LEU A 11 -1.30 15.50 -5.26
CA LEU A 11 -2.68 15.57 -4.79
C LEU A 11 -2.85 15.03 -3.37
N ASP A 12 -1.83 14.36 -2.85
CA ASP A 12 -1.86 13.72 -1.54
C ASP A 12 -3.06 12.78 -1.39
N ARG A 13 -3.32 11.97 -2.44
CA ARG A 13 -4.47 11.06 -2.48
C ARG A 13 -4.08 9.73 -3.10
N VAL A 14 -4.78 8.68 -2.66
CA VAL A 14 -4.66 7.32 -3.20
C VAL A 14 -5.79 7.09 -4.22
N PHE A 15 -5.43 6.54 -5.38
CA PHE A 15 -6.37 6.23 -6.46
C PHE A 15 -6.25 4.76 -6.86
N GLU A 16 -7.33 4.24 -7.43
CA GLU A 16 -7.29 2.94 -8.09
C GLU A 16 -6.57 3.09 -9.43
N VAL A 17 -5.75 2.10 -9.77
CA VAL A 17 -5.04 2.07 -11.05
C VAL A 17 -5.92 1.39 -12.09
N GLU A 18 -6.16 2.09 -13.20
CA GLU A 18 -6.90 1.54 -14.34
C GLU A 18 -5.97 0.78 -15.28
N SER A 19 -4.85 1.37 -15.65
CA SER A 19 -3.86 0.72 -16.50
C SER A 19 -2.46 1.23 -16.22
N ILE A 20 -1.47 0.41 -16.56
CA ILE A 20 -0.05 0.76 -16.41
C ILE A 20 0.62 0.52 -17.77
N ARG A 21 1.30 1.55 -18.27
CA ARG A 21 2.04 1.47 -19.53
C ARG A 21 3.54 1.52 -19.22
N PHE A 22 4.16 0.36 -19.23
CA PHE A 22 5.58 0.25 -18.84
C PHE A 22 6.51 0.88 -19.87
N GLU A 23 6.16 0.83 -21.15
CA GLU A 23 7.00 1.38 -22.22
C GLU A 23 7.12 2.91 -22.12
N THR A 24 6.02 3.59 -21.83
CA THR A 24 5.98 5.06 -21.74
C THR A 24 6.11 5.54 -20.31
N LYS A 25 6.10 4.62 -19.34
CA LYS A 25 6.15 4.92 -17.91
C LYS A 25 5.01 5.82 -17.47
N LEU A 26 3.80 5.51 -17.96
CA LEU A 26 2.57 6.21 -17.60
C LEU A 26 1.63 5.28 -16.86
N VAL A 27 0.91 5.86 -15.91
CA VAL A 27 -0.16 5.16 -15.20
C VAL A 27 -1.46 5.93 -15.39
N GLU A 28 -2.53 5.19 -15.72
CA GLU A 28 -3.87 5.75 -15.84
C GLU A 28 -4.63 5.48 -14.55
N LEU A 29 -5.16 6.54 -13.94
CA LEU A 29 -5.89 6.48 -12.70
C LEU A 29 -7.33 6.92 -12.92
N TYR A 30 -8.23 6.29 -12.18
CA TYR A 30 -9.64 6.64 -12.20
C TYR A 30 -10.02 7.39 -10.92
N ASP A 31 -10.66 8.55 -11.11
CA ASP A 31 -11.20 9.35 -10.00
C ASP A 31 -12.70 9.11 -9.91
N GLU A 32 -13.11 8.36 -8.90
CA GLU A 32 -14.52 8.00 -8.68
C GLU A 32 -15.38 9.22 -8.34
N ASP A 33 -14.80 10.23 -7.71
CA ASP A 33 -15.54 11.41 -7.29
C ASP A 33 -15.90 12.31 -8.49
N ARG A 34 -15.06 12.31 -9.51
CA ARG A 34 -15.23 13.16 -10.69
C ARG A 34 -15.60 12.39 -11.95
N PHE A 35 -15.61 11.06 -11.88
CA PHE A 35 -15.87 10.20 -13.03
C PHE A 35 -14.92 10.49 -14.19
N THR A 36 -13.63 10.71 -13.88
CA THR A 36 -12.63 11.05 -14.88
C THR A 36 -11.41 10.15 -14.78
N TYR A 37 -10.70 10.04 -15.91
CA TYR A 37 -9.42 9.36 -15.99
C TYR A 37 -8.31 10.39 -16.14
N SER A 38 -7.18 10.14 -15.50
CA SER A 38 -6.01 11.01 -15.59
C SER A 38 -4.75 10.15 -15.74
N TYR A 39 -3.77 10.68 -16.46
CA TYR A 39 -2.49 10.01 -16.66
C TYR A 39 -1.41 10.72 -15.85
N TYR A 40 -0.54 9.94 -15.24
CA TYR A 40 0.61 10.44 -14.49
C TYR A 40 1.85 9.68 -14.88
N ASP A 41 3.01 10.33 -14.81
CA ASP A 41 4.29 9.64 -14.96
C ASP A 41 4.58 8.81 -13.72
N PHE A 42 5.39 7.77 -13.89
CA PHE A 42 5.76 6.89 -12.77
C PHE A 42 6.42 7.65 -11.62
N ASP A 43 7.17 8.71 -11.91
CA ASP A 43 7.84 9.51 -10.89
C ASP A 43 6.92 10.47 -10.13
N GLU A 44 5.69 10.64 -10.59
CA GLU A 44 4.68 11.47 -9.91
C GLU A 44 3.86 10.67 -8.90
N VAL A 45 3.99 9.35 -8.90
CA VAL A 45 3.19 8.47 -8.06
C VAL A 45 4.07 7.51 -7.28
N GLU A 46 3.49 6.94 -6.25
CA GLU A 46 4.06 5.82 -5.52
C GLU A 46 3.08 4.67 -5.61
N PHE A 47 3.52 3.53 -6.15
CA PHE A 47 2.66 2.37 -6.29
C PHE A 47 2.45 1.67 -4.96
N ILE A 48 1.22 1.27 -4.71
CA ILE A 48 0.81 0.56 -3.50
C ILE A 48 0.38 -0.83 -3.93
N TYR A 49 1.15 -1.84 -3.53
CA TYR A 49 0.94 -3.21 -4.00
C TYR A 49 0.07 -4.00 -3.04
N ASN A 50 -0.84 -4.81 -3.61
CA ASN A 50 -1.61 -5.77 -2.86
C ASN A 50 -0.68 -6.93 -2.49
N THR A 51 -0.52 -7.20 -1.21
CA THR A 51 0.39 -8.25 -0.73
C THR A 51 -0.14 -9.66 -1.00
N GLY A 52 -1.44 -9.79 -1.24
CA GLY A 52 -2.08 -11.09 -1.34
C GLY A 52 -2.51 -11.66 0.01
N TYR A 53 -2.05 -11.10 1.08
CA TYR A 53 -2.47 -11.50 2.43
C TYR A 53 -3.71 -10.72 2.85
N LYS A 54 -4.51 -11.32 3.71
CA LYS A 54 -5.71 -10.69 4.26
C LYS A 54 -5.55 -10.48 5.75
N ASP A 55 -6.18 -9.42 6.25
CA ASP A 55 -6.26 -9.21 7.68
C ASP A 55 -7.37 -10.08 8.28
N LYS A 56 -7.54 -10.02 9.60
CA LYS A 56 -8.53 -10.83 10.30
C LYS A 56 -9.98 -10.51 9.93
N SER A 57 -10.23 -9.37 9.31
CA SER A 57 -11.56 -8.97 8.83
C SER A 57 -11.80 -9.37 7.38
N GLY A 58 -10.82 -10.00 6.73
CA GLY A 58 -10.94 -10.42 5.34
C GLY A 58 -10.55 -9.39 4.31
N ASN A 59 -10.03 -8.25 4.73
CA ASN A 59 -9.56 -7.20 3.83
C ASN A 59 -8.13 -7.48 3.39
N TYR A 60 -7.83 -7.21 2.11
CA TYR A 60 -6.46 -7.34 1.62
C TYR A 60 -5.55 -6.33 2.29
N ILE A 61 -4.32 -6.76 2.53
CA ILE A 61 -3.25 -5.91 3.08
C ILE A 61 -2.41 -5.40 1.92
N PHE A 62 -2.19 -4.09 1.90
CA PHE A 62 -1.38 -3.41 0.87
C PHE A 62 -0.09 -2.88 1.48
N THR A 63 0.92 -2.69 0.63
CA THR A 63 2.13 -1.99 1.09
C THR A 63 1.76 -0.58 1.54
N GLY A 64 2.39 -0.12 2.61
CA GLY A 64 2.06 1.16 3.22
C GLY A 64 0.92 1.10 4.22
N ASP A 65 0.22 -0.04 4.32
CA ASP A 65 -0.81 -0.19 5.34
C ASP A 65 -0.18 -0.20 6.72
N ILE A 66 -0.92 0.36 7.67
CA ILE A 66 -0.57 0.29 9.09
C ILE A 66 -1.41 -0.83 9.68
N VAL A 67 -0.72 -1.83 10.22
CA VAL A 67 -1.39 -2.99 10.82
C VAL A 67 -1.05 -3.09 12.29
N VAL A 68 -2.01 -3.56 13.06
CA VAL A 68 -1.80 -3.95 14.46
C VAL A 68 -1.60 -5.45 14.48
N HIS A 69 -0.53 -5.88 15.12
CA HIS A 69 -0.19 -7.29 15.30
C HIS A 69 0.45 -7.45 16.68
N ASN A 70 -0.09 -8.34 17.51
CA ASN A 70 0.35 -8.52 18.89
C ASN A 70 0.39 -7.20 19.68
N ASN A 71 -0.63 -6.36 19.48
CA ASN A 71 -0.80 -5.07 20.15
C ASN A 71 0.23 -4.00 19.78
N LEU A 72 1.00 -4.22 18.72
CA LEU A 72 1.96 -3.24 18.21
C LEU A 72 1.58 -2.83 16.80
N LYS A 73 1.89 -1.58 16.45
CA LYS A 73 1.65 -1.05 15.11
C LYS A 73 2.90 -1.20 14.24
N TYR A 74 2.67 -1.62 13.01
CA TYR A 74 3.71 -1.79 12.01
C TYR A 74 3.26 -1.22 10.68
N VAL A 75 4.22 -0.86 9.83
CA VAL A 75 3.98 -0.51 8.44
C VAL A 75 4.33 -1.70 7.57
N VAL A 76 3.47 -2.03 6.63
CA VAL A 76 3.72 -3.12 5.69
C VAL A 76 4.61 -2.59 4.57
N SER A 77 5.72 -3.25 4.33
CA SER A 77 6.66 -2.83 3.30
C SER A 77 7.22 -4.03 2.54
N LYS A 78 7.89 -3.72 1.43
CA LYS A 78 8.56 -4.72 0.60
C LYS A 78 10.01 -4.28 0.45
N LYS A 79 10.94 -5.19 0.74
CA LYS A 79 12.34 -4.93 0.45
C LYS A 79 12.56 -4.96 -1.05
N ARG A 80 13.38 -4.04 -1.51
CA ARG A 80 13.76 -3.97 -2.92
C ARG A 80 14.39 -5.28 -3.36
N GLU A 81 13.94 -5.80 -4.50
CA GLU A 81 14.43 -7.03 -5.11
C GLU A 81 14.07 -8.33 -4.39
N GLU A 82 13.25 -8.25 -3.34
CA GLU A 82 12.72 -9.44 -2.67
C GLU A 82 11.24 -9.60 -2.98
N GLU A 83 10.76 -10.84 -2.94
CA GLU A 83 9.36 -11.16 -3.19
C GLU A 83 8.50 -11.17 -1.92
N PHE A 84 9.13 -10.96 -0.77
CA PHE A 84 8.46 -11.05 0.51
C PHE A 84 8.06 -9.68 1.03
N TYR A 85 6.99 -9.65 1.81
CA TYR A 85 6.52 -8.46 2.49
C TYR A 85 6.84 -8.54 3.96
N TYR A 86 7.10 -7.39 4.56
CA TYR A 86 7.62 -7.30 5.92
C TYR A 86 6.80 -6.33 6.75
N LEU A 87 6.81 -6.56 8.06
CA LEU A 87 6.34 -5.59 9.04
C LEU A 87 7.54 -4.75 9.47
N GLU A 88 7.40 -3.44 9.34
CA GLU A 88 8.46 -2.48 9.63
C GLU A 88 8.04 -1.56 10.76
N LYS A 89 8.96 -1.28 11.68
CA LYS A 89 8.72 -0.35 12.78
C LYS A 89 9.98 0.49 12.98
N ASN A 90 9.79 1.82 12.98
CA ASN A 90 10.91 2.78 13.14
C ASN A 90 12.06 2.53 12.15
N GLY A 91 11.72 2.22 10.91
CA GLY A 91 12.70 1.99 9.86
C GLY A 91 13.39 0.63 9.90
N LYS A 92 12.96 -0.27 10.78
CA LYS A 92 13.56 -1.60 10.91
C LYS A 92 12.55 -2.68 10.55
N TYR A 93 13.02 -3.67 9.80
CA TYR A 93 12.22 -4.84 9.46
C TYR A 93 12.17 -5.78 10.65
N CYS A 94 10.97 -6.06 11.13
CA CYS A 94 10.77 -6.86 12.34
C CYS A 94 10.51 -8.33 12.01
N CYS A 95 9.60 -8.59 11.06
CA CYS A 95 9.27 -9.94 10.65
C CYS A 95 8.57 -9.91 9.29
N ARG A 96 8.47 -11.07 8.64
CA ARG A 96 7.75 -11.20 7.37
C ARG A 96 6.26 -11.36 7.63
N LEU A 97 5.45 -10.85 6.69
CA LEU A 97 4.05 -11.24 6.65
C LEU A 97 3.94 -12.75 6.38
N SER A 98 3.01 -13.38 7.03
CA SER A 98 2.81 -14.83 6.92
C SER A 98 1.34 -15.17 6.83
N SER A 99 1.00 -16.11 5.94
CA SER A 99 -0.35 -16.66 5.86
C SER A 99 -0.68 -17.57 7.04
N MET A 100 0.32 -17.93 7.82
CA MET A 100 0.13 -18.74 9.04
C MET A 100 -0.35 -17.89 10.21
N GLU A 101 -0.19 -16.56 10.11
CA GLU A 101 -0.67 -15.63 11.12
C GLU A 101 -2.03 -15.08 10.70
N ASP A 102 -2.93 -14.95 11.63
CA ASP A 102 -4.26 -14.40 11.39
C ASP A 102 -4.57 -13.17 12.26
N ASP A 103 -3.58 -12.66 12.97
CA ASP A 103 -3.72 -11.56 13.94
C ASP A 103 -3.28 -10.22 13.36
N TYR A 104 -3.54 -10.00 12.08
CA TYR A 104 -3.31 -8.69 11.47
C TYR A 104 -4.60 -7.89 11.42
N SER A 105 -4.53 -6.63 11.79
CA SER A 105 -5.68 -5.73 11.71
C SER A 105 -5.24 -4.44 11.04
N VAL A 106 -5.73 -4.18 9.83
CA VAL A 106 -5.42 -2.93 9.11
C VAL A 106 -6.20 -1.80 9.77
N VAL A 107 -5.49 -0.76 10.21
CA VAL A 107 -6.09 0.39 10.89
C VAL A 107 -5.96 1.69 10.10
N GLY A 108 -5.21 1.68 9.01
CA GLY A 108 -5.00 2.83 8.16
C GLY A 108 -3.82 2.60 7.24
N ASN A 109 -3.27 3.67 6.69
CA ASN A 109 -2.06 3.61 5.86
C ASN A 109 -1.24 4.88 6.02
N ILE A 110 0.03 4.81 5.59
CA ILE A 110 0.96 5.93 5.77
C ILE A 110 0.67 7.11 4.84
N TYR A 111 -0.16 6.94 3.82
CA TYR A 111 -0.47 7.99 2.85
C TYR A 111 -1.63 8.87 3.31
N GLU A 112 -2.65 8.27 3.88
CA GLU A 112 -3.87 8.96 4.30
C GLU A 112 -3.96 9.18 5.82
N ASN A 113 -3.20 8.40 6.61
CA ASN A 113 -3.27 8.42 8.07
C ASN A 113 -1.87 8.57 8.66
N LYS A 114 -1.15 9.60 8.22
CA LYS A 114 0.27 9.79 8.56
C LYS A 114 0.56 9.86 10.06
N ASP A 115 -0.39 10.33 10.83
CA ASP A 115 -0.25 10.50 12.28
C ASP A 115 -0.43 9.22 13.09
N LEU A 116 -0.95 8.15 12.49
CA LEU A 116 -1.22 6.89 13.22
C LEU A 116 0.05 6.23 13.76
N MET A 117 1.20 6.44 13.11
CA MET A 117 2.48 5.87 13.54
C MET A 117 3.26 6.79 14.46
N GLU A 118 2.78 8.01 14.67
CA GLU A 118 3.41 8.95 15.58
C GLU A 118 2.97 8.66 17.02
N ASP A 119 3.89 8.75 17.93
CA ASP A 119 3.63 8.55 19.35
C ASP A 119 3.37 9.87 20.07
#